data_23e1a369892d4da0875271f88239407c
#
_entry.id   23e1a369892d4da0875271f88239407c
#
_cell.length_a   1.000
_cell.length_b   1.000
_cell.length_c   1.000
_cell.angle_alpha   90.00
_cell.angle_beta   90.00
_cell.angle_gamma   90.00
#
_symmetry.space_group_name_H-M   'P 1'
#
loop_
_entity.id
_entity.type
_entity.pdbx_description
1 polymer ?
#
loop_
_entity_poly.entity_id
_entity_poly.type
_entity_poly.pdbx_seq_one_letter_code
_entity_poly.pdbx_strand_id
1 'polypeptide(L)'
;MTRSTERLGAGRYIESARAPESTITSVHELTTADGAKVSGILRTVPGARTVVALMHPRQDLSHHVLVPELLARGHAVWTQGTRSPNNDIALIHEQALLDVAAGQIFLRDKEFEHVVTLGHSGGGTLFAFYHQQAGLNPGRRLSTTPSGRPVDLAGARMPLPDGAVFMAPHPGQGALLLRLIDPSVLVEDDPLSIDPALNPFDPANGFAEPPHSSDYRPEFVQEYRAAQRARVGRLDELAKERVATASAARRRFTTSADPADRRASLAPRVMTVYRTDADLRFVDLSLSPNERPYGSLFGRRPDLTNYGLVGFGRFATPEAWLSTWSGLSTNADFLRCAPGVTVPTLFVELTGDQACFPEDARDMVAALGAPDTTHTTVAGTHFGGPIRTGAPTGASLAAADIGGWLADRFA
;
A
#
# COMPACT_ATOMS: atom_id res chain seq x y z
N MET A 1 -6.66 2.09 38.11
CA MET A 1 -7.10 2.90 36.94
C MET A 1 -5.89 3.13 36.06
N THR A 2 -5.65 2.26 35.10
CA THR A 2 -4.62 2.43 34.07
C THR A 2 -5.13 3.51 33.10
N ARG A 3 -4.47 4.66 33.08
CA ARG A 3 -4.72 5.69 32.07
C ARG A 3 -4.40 5.08 30.71
N SER A 4 -5.42 4.87 29.89
CA SER A 4 -5.26 4.59 28.46
C SER A 4 -4.50 5.78 27.86
N THR A 5 -3.26 5.54 27.46
CA THR A 5 -2.49 6.51 26.66
C THR A 5 -2.90 6.36 25.20
N GLU A 6 -4.14 6.69 24.87
CA GLU A 6 -4.54 6.89 23.49
C GLU A 6 -3.79 8.10 22.93
N ARG A 7 -2.69 7.84 22.24
CA ARG A 7 -1.96 8.86 21.50
C ARG A 7 -2.71 9.10 20.20
N LEU A 8 -3.38 10.22 20.09
CA LEU A 8 -3.92 10.70 18.83
C LEU A 8 -2.79 10.90 17.82
N GLY A 9 -2.88 10.25 16.66
CA GLY A 9 -1.96 10.45 15.53
C GLY A 9 -0.61 9.74 15.61
N ALA A 10 -0.31 8.99 16.65
CA ALA A 10 0.84 8.09 16.67
C ALA A 10 0.42 6.74 16.07
N GLY A 11 1.26 6.16 15.20
CA GLY A 11 1.05 4.82 14.69
C GLY A 11 0.73 3.84 15.83
N ARG A 12 -0.15 2.88 15.55
CA ARG A 12 -0.56 1.88 16.55
C ARG A 12 0.65 1.04 16.91
N TYR A 13 1.15 1.24 18.13
CA TYR A 13 2.23 0.41 18.66
C TYR A 13 1.67 -0.97 18.99
N ILE A 14 2.27 -1.99 18.39
CA ILE A 14 2.03 -3.39 18.72
C ILE A 14 3.30 -3.89 19.36
N GLU A 15 3.20 -4.46 20.56
CA GLU A 15 4.34 -5.09 21.20
C GLU A 15 4.79 -6.27 20.35
N SER A 16 6.01 -6.18 19.83
CA SER A 16 6.59 -7.24 19.00
C SER A 16 7.35 -8.24 19.86
N ALA A 17 7.44 -9.49 19.39
CA ALA A 17 8.31 -10.48 19.95
C ALA A 17 9.78 -9.99 19.95
N ARG A 18 10.64 -10.61 20.76
CA ARG A 18 12.09 -10.35 20.71
C ARG A 18 12.74 -11.22 19.66
N ALA A 19 13.64 -10.63 18.89
CA ALA A 19 14.51 -11.39 17.99
C ALA A 19 15.44 -12.33 18.81
N PRO A 20 15.83 -13.48 18.26
CA PRO A 20 16.82 -14.35 18.87
C PRO A 20 18.15 -13.62 19.16
N GLU A 21 18.81 -13.94 20.27
CA GLU A 21 20.11 -13.33 20.62
C GLU A 21 21.20 -13.60 19.57
N SER A 22 21.10 -14.73 18.85
CA SER A 22 21.99 -15.09 17.76
C SER A 22 21.80 -14.27 16.48
N THR A 23 20.87 -13.29 16.47
CA THR A 23 20.60 -12.49 15.28
C THR A 23 21.75 -11.58 14.93
N ILE A 24 22.25 -11.71 13.71
CA ILE A 24 23.25 -10.80 13.12
C ILE A 24 22.50 -9.76 12.26
N THR A 25 22.78 -8.49 12.49
CA THR A 25 22.17 -7.38 11.76
C THR A 25 23.22 -6.61 10.98
N SER A 26 22.95 -6.35 9.70
CA SER A 26 23.79 -5.50 8.84
C SER A 26 22.94 -4.54 8.03
N VAL A 27 23.46 -3.33 7.79
CA VAL A 27 22.80 -2.29 6.97
C VAL A 27 23.55 -2.17 5.65
N HIS A 28 22.80 -2.08 4.56
CA HIS A 28 23.35 -2.03 3.22
C HIS A 28 22.73 -0.89 2.42
N GLU A 29 23.57 -0.12 1.74
CA GLU A 29 23.17 0.84 0.70
C GLU A 29 23.23 0.13 -0.66
N LEU A 30 22.16 0.28 -1.44
CA LEU A 30 22.05 -0.27 -2.78
C LEU A 30 21.90 0.85 -3.79
N THR A 31 22.34 0.58 -5.03
CA THR A 31 22.10 1.49 -6.16
C THR A 31 21.16 0.82 -7.13
N THR A 32 20.08 1.50 -7.46
CA THR A 32 19.08 1.03 -8.43
C THR A 32 19.57 1.16 -9.87
N ALA A 33 18.90 0.52 -10.82
CA ALA A 33 19.28 0.59 -12.24
C ALA A 33 19.25 2.01 -12.82
N ASP A 34 18.43 2.91 -12.28
CA ASP A 34 18.37 4.33 -12.65
C ASP A 34 19.23 5.24 -11.76
N GLY A 35 20.11 4.66 -10.94
CA GLY A 35 21.12 5.38 -10.14
C GLY A 35 20.61 5.92 -8.80
N ALA A 36 19.37 5.68 -8.40
CA ALA A 36 18.89 6.06 -7.09
C ALA A 36 19.56 5.25 -5.98
N LYS A 37 19.64 5.83 -4.79
CA LYS A 37 20.13 5.15 -3.59
C LYS A 37 18.97 4.70 -2.73
N VAL A 38 19.01 3.44 -2.32
CA VAL A 38 18.06 2.84 -1.37
C VAL A 38 18.84 2.08 -0.31
N SER A 39 18.26 1.89 0.84
CA SER A 39 18.89 1.14 1.92
C SER A 39 17.99 0.05 2.45
N GLY A 40 18.60 -0.99 3.00
CA GLY A 40 17.90 -2.07 3.66
C GLY A 40 18.72 -2.65 4.81
N ILE A 41 18.03 -3.39 5.65
CA ILE A 41 18.59 -4.07 6.82
C ILE A 41 18.41 -5.57 6.64
N LEU A 42 19.54 -6.27 6.58
CA LEU A 42 19.56 -7.73 6.59
C LEU A 42 19.76 -8.22 8.03
N ARG A 43 18.84 -9.06 8.47
CA ARG A 43 18.91 -9.77 9.74
C ARG A 43 18.94 -11.27 9.47
N THR A 44 19.97 -11.95 9.99
CA THR A 44 20.13 -13.38 9.78
C THR A 44 20.28 -14.09 11.11
N VAL A 45 19.95 -15.38 11.10
CA VAL A 45 20.24 -16.32 12.19
C VAL A 45 21.08 -17.48 11.63
N PRO A 46 21.85 -18.20 12.47
CA PRO A 46 22.68 -19.31 11.99
C PRO A 46 21.89 -20.34 11.20
N GLY A 47 22.39 -20.73 10.03
CA GLY A 47 21.79 -21.74 9.17
C GLY A 47 20.58 -21.28 8.34
N ALA A 48 20.25 -20.00 8.35
CA ALA A 48 19.13 -19.49 7.52
C ALA A 48 19.44 -19.67 6.02
N ARG A 49 18.62 -20.46 5.33
CA ARG A 49 18.74 -20.74 3.88
C ARG A 49 17.74 -19.88 3.08
N THR A 50 16.60 -19.56 3.68
CA THR A 50 15.52 -18.76 3.10
C THR A 50 15.54 -17.36 3.67
N VAL A 51 15.50 -16.34 2.81
CA VAL A 51 15.30 -14.94 3.21
C VAL A 51 13.91 -14.45 2.82
N VAL A 52 13.21 -13.82 3.78
CA VAL A 52 11.93 -13.17 3.56
C VAL A 52 12.18 -11.67 3.38
N ALA A 53 11.82 -11.15 2.20
CA ALA A 53 12.01 -9.77 1.82
C ALA A 53 10.73 -8.96 2.04
N LEU A 54 10.77 -8.00 2.97
CA LEU A 54 9.68 -7.09 3.29
C LEU A 54 9.94 -5.71 2.70
N MET A 55 8.99 -5.20 1.94
CA MET A 55 8.96 -3.81 1.47
C MET A 55 7.53 -3.26 1.49
N HIS A 56 7.45 -1.96 1.63
CA HIS A 56 6.21 -1.20 1.44
C HIS A 56 6.53 0.03 0.60
N PRO A 57 5.67 0.48 -0.33
CA PRO A 57 6.00 1.61 -1.21
C PRO A 57 6.19 2.92 -0.46
N ARG A 58 5.56 3.07 0.72
CA ARG A 58 5.47 4.33 1.48
C ARG A 58 6.08 4.26 2.88
N GLN A 59 6.00 3.12 3.56
CA GLN A 59 6.35 3.00 4.98
C GLN A 59 7.74 2.38 5.15
N ASP A 60 8.42 2.81 6.19
CA ASP A 60 9.58 2.12 6.71
C ASP A 60 9.14 0.87 7.49
N LEU A 61 9.58 -0.30 7.04
CA LEU A 61 9.31 -1.59 7.65
C LEU A 61 10.47 -2.13 8.50
N SER A 62 11.46 -1.30 8.84
CA SER A 62 12.64 -1.72 9.61
C SER A 62 12.29 -2.42 10.93
N HIS A 63 11.16 -2.05 11.52
CA HIS A 63 10.64 -2.60 12.78
C HIS A 63 9.28 -3.30 12.60
N HIS A 64 9.05 -3.93 11.44
CA HIS A 64 7.80 -4.65 11.21
C HIS A 64 7.62 -5.80 12.21
N VAL A 65 6.39 -5.99 12.69
CA VAL A 65 6.06 -6.95 13.75
C VAL A 65 6.41 -8.41 13.43
N LEU A 66 6.47 -8.78 12.16
CA LEU A 66 6.85 -10.12 11.72
C LEU A 66 8.37 -10.34 11.72
N VAL A 67 9.20 -9.31 11.78
CA VAL A 67 10.67 -9.47 11.72
C VAL A 67 11.19 -10.41 12.81
N PRO A 68 10.94 -10.18 14.11
CA PRO A 68 11.41 -11.08 15.15
C PRO A 68 10.75 -12.46 15.08
N GLU A 69 9.51 -12.53 14.63
CA GLU A 69 8.77 -13.79 14.51
C GLU A 69 9.36 -14.72 13.44
N LEU A 70 9.76 -14.17 12.29
CA LEU A 70 10.37 -14.93 11.21
C LEU A 70 11.82 -15.37 11.57
N LEU A 71 12.58 -14.48 12.22
CA LEU A 71 13.92 -14.81 12.74
C LEU A 71 13.86 -15.95 13.78
N ALA A 72 12.86 -15.93 14.66
CA ALA A 72 12.66 -16.99 15.65
C ALA A 72 12.35 -18.36 15.02
N ARG A 73 11.87 -18.37 13.78
CA ARG A 73 11.59 -19.59 12.98
C ARG A 73 12.74 -20.00 12.06
N GLY A 74 13.89 -19.36 12.19
CA GLY A 74 15.11 -19.75 11.45
C GLY A 74 15.25 -19.10 10.07
N HIS A 75 14.39 -18.16 9.70
CA HIS A 75 14.49 -17.46 8.43
C HIS A 75 15.30 -16.18 8.56
N ALA A 76 16.05 -15.82 7.51
CA ALA A 76 16.62 -14.49 7.40
C ALA A 76 15.52 -13.49 6.98
N VAL A 77 15.70 -12.24 7.36
CA VAL A 77 14.73 -11.17 7.03
C VAL A 77 15.47 -9.99 6.43
N TRP A 78 15.01 -9.55 5.27
CA TRP A 78 15.42 -8.32 4.61
C TRP A 78 14.28 -7.30 4.69
N THR A 79 14.54 -6.15 5.31
CA THR A 79 13.61 -5.01 5.28
C THR A 79 14.26 -3.88 4.49
N GLN A 80 13.53 -3.37 3.48
CA GLN A 80 14.07 -2.34 2.58
C GLN A 80 13.10 -1.18 2.45
N GLY A 81 13.64 0.04 2.49
CA GLY A 81 12.94 1.26 2.09
C GLY A 81 12.96 1.46 0.58
N THR A 82 12.00 2.23 0.09
CA THR A 82 12.04 2.80 -1.27
C THR A 82 12.98 4.00 -1.30
N ARG A 83 13.23 4.57 -2.49
CA ARG A 83 14.00 5.82 -2.66
C ARG A 83 13.40 7.03 -1.93
N SER A 84 12.16 6.94 -1.49
CA SER A 84 11.42 8.02 -0.82
C SER A 84 10.59 7.48 0.35
N PRO A 85 11.19 6.84 1.38
CA PRO A 85 10.44 6.30 2.49
C PRO A 85 9.68 7.43 3.21
N ASN A 86 8.45 7.13 3.65
CA ASN A 86 7.54 8.05 4.32
C ASN A 86 7.17 9.31 3.51
N ASN A 87 7.44 9.34 2.20
CA ASN A 87 7.09 10.43 1.32
C ASN A 87 5.93 10.04 0.38
N ASP A 88 4.72 10.40 0.77
CA ASP A 88 3.51 10.18 -0.02
C ASP A 88 3.37 11.17 -1.18
N ILE A 89 4.07 12.31 -1.11
CA ILE A 89 3.87 13.44 -2.04
C ILE A 89 4.38 13.11 -3.43
N ALA A 90 5.54 12.45 -3.53
CA ALA A 90 6.24 12.24 -4.80
C ALA A 90 6.43 10.76 -5.16
N LEU A 91 5.71 9.85 -4.54
CA LEU A 91 5.83 8.40 -4.79
C LEU A 91 5.37 8.04 -6.21
N ILE A 92 6.25 7.38 -6.95
CA ILE A 92 5.99 6.81 -8.27
C ILE A 92 6.20 5.29 -8.19
N HIS A 93 5.14 4.51 -8.34
CA HIS A 93 5.20 3.05 -8.16
C HIS A 93 6.11 2.37 -9.18
N GLU A 94 6.12 2.83 -10.43
CA GLU A 94 6.98 2.28 -11.48
C GLU A 94 8.48 2.44 -11.14
N GLN A 95 8.85 3.52 -10.45
CA GLN A 95 10.22 3.70 -9.95
C GLN A 95 10.51 2.82 -8.73
N ALA A 96 9.52 2.61 -7.86
CA ALA A 96 9.67 1.70 -6.71
C ALA A 96 9.94 0.25 -7.15
N LEU A 97 9.53 -0.17 -8.36
CA LEU A 97 9.90 -1.48 -8.89
C LEU A 97 11.41 -1.63 -9.10
N LEU A 98 12.11 -0.56 -9.47
CA LEU A 98 13.58 -0.55 -9.59
C LEU A 98 14.23 -0.66 -8.20
N ASP A 99 13.59 -0.11 -7.18
CA ASP A 99 14.04 -0.23 -5.79
C ASP A 99 13.89 -1.69 -5.30
N VAL A 100 12.76 -2.34 -5.59
CA VAL A 100 12.56 -3.78 -5.32
C VAL A 100 13.60 -4.60 -6.05
N ALA A 101 13.84 -4.32 -7.34
CA ALA A 101 14.82 -5.04 -8.16
C ALA A 101 16.24 -5.00 -7.55
N ALA A 102 16.66 -3.83 -7.04
CA ALA A 102 17.98 -3.70 -6.40
C ALA A 102 18.10 -4.62 -5.17
N GLY A 103 17.05 -4.71 -4.35
CA GLY A 103 17.01 -5.65 -3.21
C GLY A 103 17.02 -7.11 -3.64
N GLN A 104 16.24 -7.47 -4.65
CA GLN A 104 16.22 -8.85 -5.17
C GLN A 104 17.57 -9.28 -5.73
N ILE A 105 18.27 -8.38 -6.46
CA ILE A 105 19.63 -8.63 -6.93
C ILE A 105 20.57 -8.85 -5.75
N PHE A 106 20.55 -7.94 -4.78
CA PHE A 106 21.41 -8.04 -3.58
C PHE A 106 21.21 -9.36 -2.84
N LEU A 107 19.96 -9.79 -2.64
CA LEU A 107 19.67 -11.03 -1.91
C LEU A 107 20.14 -12.28 -2.69
N ARG A 108 20.00 -12.28 -4.01
CA ARG A 108 20.55 -13.36 -4.86
C ARG A 108 22.10 -13.41 -4.78
N ASP A 109 22.74 -12.24 -4.74
CA ASP A 109 24.21 -12.14 -4.61
C ASP A 109 24.69 -12.53 -3.19
N LYS A 110 23.80 -12.62 -2.18
CA LYS A 110 24.07 -13.16 -0.84
C LYS A 110 23.91 -14.68 -0.74
N GLU A 111 23.64 -15.34 -1.86
CA GLU A 111 23.58 -16.80 -1.99
C GLU A 111 22.53 -17.47 -1.10
N PHE A 112 21.44 -16.77 -0.74
CA PHE A 112 20.28 -17.44 -0.15
C PHE A 112 19.71 -18.42 -1.17
N GLU A 113 19.37 -19.62 -0.73
CA GLU A 113 18.78 -20.64 -1.60
C GLU A 113 17.40 -20.20 -2.10
N HIS A 114 16.63 -19.54 -1.22
CA HIS A 114 15.29 -19.05 -1.52
C HIS A 114 15.12 -17.60 -1.10
N VAL A 115 14.53 -16.80 -1.98
CA VAL A 115 14.13 -15.41 -1.73
C VAL A 115 12.61 -15.33 -1.88
N VAL A 116 11.92 -15.11 -0.77
CA VAL A 116 10.45 -15.01 -0.72
C VAL A 116 10.06 -13.58 -0.41
N THR A 117 9.15 -13.00 -1.19
CA THR A 117 8.60 -11.66 -0.90
C THR A 117 7.47 -11.73 0.11
N LEU A 118 7.42 -10.78 1.04
CA LEU A 118 6.31 -10.62 1.96
C LEU A 118 5.78 -9.19 1.86
N GLY A 119 4.59 -9.05 1.31
CA GLY A 119 3.87 -7.79 1.18
C GLY A 119 2.77 -7.67 2.22
N HIS A 120 2.94 -6.77 3.19
CA HIS A 120 1.89 -6.38 4.11
C HIS A 120 1.23 -5.08 3.61
N SER A 121 -0.11 -5.02 3.67
CA SER A 121 -0.85 -3.80 3.29
C SER A 121 -0.50 -3.38 1.83
N GLY A 122 -0.08 -2.13 1.63
CA GLY A 122 0.38 -1.64 0.31
C GLY A 122 1.63 -2.35 -0.23
N GLY A 123 2.40 -3.03 0.61
CA GLY A 123 3.50 -3.90 0.18
C GLY A 123 3.01 -5.08 -0.67
N GLY A 124 1.79 -5.56 -0.43
CA GLY A 124 1.17 -6.59 -1.24
C GLY A 124 1.03 -6.18 -2.70
N THR A 125 0.48 -5.00 -2.95
CA THR A 125 0.34 -4.48 -4.31
C THR A 125 1.69 -4.16 -4.94
N LEU A 126 2.65 -3.62 -4.18
CA LEU A 126 4.00 -3.38 -4.68
C LEU A 126 4.63 -4.68 -5.21
N PHE A 127 4.57 -5.76 -4.43
CA PHE A 127 5.13 -7.03 -4.85
C PHE A 127 4.31 -7.72 -5.96
N ALA A 128 2.98 -7.66 -5.94
CA ALA A 128 2.17 -8.15 -7.06
C ALA A 128 2.55 -7.45 -8.37
N PHE A 129 2.74 -6.13 -8.35
CA PHE A 129 3.19 -5.34 -9.50
C PHE A 129 4.63 -5.70 -9.91
N TYR A 130 5.52 -5.91 -8.94
CA TYR A 130 6.88 -6.37 -9.23
C TYR A 130 6.89 -7.75 -9.90
N HIS A 131 6.17 -8.73 -9.35
CA HIS A 131 6.06 -10.07 -9.93
C HIS A 131 5.54 -10.04 -11.36
N GLN A 132 4.48 -9.25 -11.61
CA GLN A 132 3.94 -9.08 -12.95
C GLN A 132 5.01 -8.56 -13.92
N GLN A 133 5.71 -7.48 -13.57
CA GLN A 133 6.69 -6.87 -14.48
C GLN A 133 7.97 -7.72 -14.59
N ALA A 134 8.42 -8.37 -13.52
CA ALA A 134 9.58 -9.25 -13.53
C ALA A 134 9.33 -10.52 -14.38
N GLY A 135 8.10 -11.06 -14.35
CA GLY A 135 7.70 -12.22 -15.13
C GLY A 135 7.55 -11.96 -16.64
N LEU A 136 7.48 -10.69 -17.05
CA LEU A 136 7.39 -10.33 -18.48
C LEU A 136 8.77 -10.34 -19.14
N ASN A 137 8.78 -10.70 -20.44
CA ASN A 137 9.95 -10.44 -21.29
C ASN A 137 10.28 -8.94 -21.23
N PRO A 138 11.57 -8.53 -21.15
CA PRO A 138 11.97 -7.14 -20.96
C PRO A 138 11.28 -6.14 -21.88
N GLY A 139 11.18 -6.44 -23.18
CA GLY A 139 10.52 -5.56 -24.16
C GLY A 139 8.99 -5.43 -24.03
N ARG A 140 8.35 -6.18 -23.13
CA ARG A 140 6.91 -6.10 -22.82
C ARG A 140 6.63 -5.41 -21.48
N ARG A 141 7.68 -5.06 -20.72
CA ARG A 141 7.56 -4.31 -19.48
C ARG A 141 7.12 -2.87 -19.76
N LEU A 142 6.53 -2.23 -18.77
CA LEU A 142 6.14 -0.83 -18.88
C LEU A 142 7.35 0.07 -19.16
N SER A 143 7.17 1.00 -20.09
CA SER A 143 8.17 2.00 -20.50
C SER A 143 7.84 3.41 -20.04
N THR A 144 6.61 3.63 -19.55
CA THR A 144 6.14 4.93 -19.08
C THR A 144 5.23 4.79 -17.85
N THR A 145 5.23 5.82 -17.02
CA THR A 145 4.25 5.99 -15.93
C THR A 145 2.92 6.49 -16.48
N PRO A 146 1.82 6.50 -15.72
CA PRO A 146 0.55 7.08 -16.13
C PRO A 146 0.61 8.58 -16.49
N SER A 147 1.61 9.31 -15.99
CA SER A 147 1.86 10.71 -16.38
C SER A 147 2.65 10.87 -17.68
N GLY A 148 3.02 9.75 -18.34
CA GLY A 148 3.86 9.76 -19.54
C GLY A 148 5.36 9.94 -19.26
N ARG A 149 5.80 9.93 -18.01
CA ARG A 149 7.23 9.97 -17.67
C ARG A 149 7.89 8.64 -18.05
N PRO A 150 9.02 8.64 -18.77
CA PRO A 150 9.74 7.41 -19.08
C PRO A 150 10.23 6.69 -17.81
N VAL A 151 10.19 5.36 -17.86
CA VAL A 151 10.80 4.46 -16.89
C VAL A 151 11.42 3.27 -17.65
N ASP A 152 12.68 2.96 -17.36
CA ASP A 152 13.39 1.88 -18.05
C ASP A 152 13.32 0.58 -17.22
N LEU A 153 12.18 -0.10 -17.26
CA LEU A 153 12.06 -1.45 -16.72
C LEU A 153 12.62 -2.51 -17.67
N ALA A 154 12.69 -2.22 -18.96
CA ALA A 154 13.20 -3.14 -19.97
C ALA A 154 14.72 -3.35 -19.82
N GLY A 155 15.47 -2.28 -19.55
CA GLY A 155 16.91 -2.34 -19.30
C GLY A 155 17.30 -2.85 -17.89
N ALA A 156 16.33 -2.91 -16.97
CA ALA A 156 16.62 -3.34 -15.60
C ALA A 156 16.65 -4.87 -15.45
N ARG A 157 17.64 -5.38 -14.72
CA ARG A 157 17.63 -6.77 -14.22
C ARG A 157 16.57 -6.84 -13.11
N MET A 158 15.56 -7.68 -13.28
CA MET A 158 14.46 -7.87 -12.33
C MET A 158 14.32 -9.36 -12.00
N PRO A 159 15.08 -9.91 -11.03
CA PRO A 159 14.98 -11.31 -10.65
C PRO A 159 13.60 -11.65 -10.10
N LEU A 160 13.01 -12.74 -10.56
CA LEU A 160 11.75 -13.23 -10.01
C LEU A 160 12.02 -13.90 -8.65
N PRO A 161 11.28 -13.58 -7.59
CA PRO A 161 11.36 -14.28 -6.31
C PRO A 161 10.86 -15.73 -6.42
N ASP A 162 11.24 -16.58 -5.46
CA ASP A 162 10.87 -18.01 -5.45
C ASP A 162 9.46 -18.23 -4.89
N GLY A 163 8.96 -17.30 -4.07
CA GLY A 163 7.63 -17.35 -3.49
C GLY A 163 7.11 -15.96 -3.11
N ALA A 164 5.81 -15.90 -2.85
CA ALA A 164 5.14 -14.67 -2.41
C ALA A 164 4.24 -14.92 -1.20
N VAL A 165 4.33 -14.04 -0.21
CA VAL A 165 3.40 -13.97 0.92
C VAL A 165 2.70 -12.61 0.87
N PHE A 166 1.38 -12.63 0.91
CA PHE A 166 0.54 -11.45 1.03
C PHE A 166 -0.18 -11.48 2.38
N MET A 167 0.22 -10.63 3.31
CA MET A 167 -0.43 -10.51 4.61
C MET A 167 -1.29 -9.25 4.64
N ALA A 168 -2.59 -9.41 4.83
CA ALA A 168 -3.53 -8.29 4.87
C ALA A 168 -3.27 -7.26 3.75
N PRO A 169 -3.03 -7.69 2.50
CA PRO A 169 -2.79 -6.75 1.41
C PRO A 169 -4.06 -5.97 1.14
N HIS A 170 -3.93 -4.69 0.75
CA HIS A 170 -5.07 -3.98 0.19
C HIS A 170 -4.95 -3.95 -1.35
N PRO A 171 -6.05 -3.67 -2.08
CA PRO A 171 -6.08 -3.80 -3.54
C PRO A 171 -5.21 -2.77 -4.30
N GLY A 172 -4.48 -1.92 -3.59
CA GLY A 172 -3.61 -0.86 -4.12
C GLY A 172 -3.94 0.49 -3.52
N GLN A 173 -2.97 1.39 -3.43
CA GLN A 173 -3.19 2.73 -2.87
C GLN A 173 -4.29 3.47 -3.62
N GLY A 174 -4.29 3.40 -4.95
CA GLY A 174 -5.31 4.04 -5.77
C GLY A 174 -6.69 3.39 -5.63
N ALA A 175 -6.76 2.06 -5.63
CA ALA A 175 -8.01 1.33 -5.44
C ALA A 175 -8.59 1.57 -4.03
N LEU A 176 -7.72 1.64 -3.02
CA LEU A 176 -8.11 1.99 -1.65
C LEU A 176 -8.64 3.43 -1.60
N LEU A 177 -7.89 4.39 -2.15
CA LEU A 177 -8.29 5.81 -2.14
C LEU A 177 -9.61 6.04 -2.88
N LEU A 178 -9.87 5.31 -3.95
CA LEU A 178 -11.13 5.39 -4.68
C LEU A 178 -12.36 5.12 -3.79
N ARG A 179 -12.18 4.33 -2.71
CA ARG A 179 -13.23 4.05 -1.71
C ARG A 179 -13.18 4.97 -0.50
N LEU A 180 -12.00 5.57 -0.22
CA LEU A 180 -11.81 6.47 0.92
C LEU A 180 -12.16 7.92 0.63
N ILE A 181 -12.12 8.33 -0.64
CA ILE A 181 -12.36 9.72 -1.02
C ILE A 181 -13.83 10.10 -0.79
N ASP A 182 -14.05 11.22 -0.14
CA ASP A 182 -15.38 11.75 0.16
C ASP A 182 -15.97 12.45 -1.08
N PRO A 183 -17.01 11.93 -1.71
CA PRO A 183 -17.56 12.52 -2.92
C PRO A 183 -18.40 13.78 -2.66
N SER A 184 -18.71 14.09 -1.41
CA SER A 184 -19.49 15.28 -1.06
C SER A 184 -18.72 16.60 -1.18
N VAL A 185 -17.41 16.57 -1.47
CA VAL A 185 -16.62 17.77 -1.75
C VAL A 185 -17.07 18.39 -3.07
N LEU A 186 -17.64 19.59 -3.01
CA LEU A 186 -18.10 20.34 -4.18
C LEU A 186 -16.98 21.16 -4.83
N VAL A 187 -16.13 21.80 -4.01
CA VAL A 187 -15.04 22.67 -4.43
C VAL A 187 -13.73 22.15 -3.88
N GLU A 188 -12.80 21.75 -4.77
CA GLU A 188 -11.56 21.11 -4.34
C GLU A 188 -10.61 22.03 -3.56
N ASP A 189 -10.76 23.36 -3.67
CA ASP A 189 -9.97 24.33 -2.91
C ASP A 189 -10.63 24.74 -1.58
N ASP A 190 -11.86 24.26 -1.30
CA ASP A 190 -12.58 24.51 -0.04
C ASP A 190 -12.77 23.21 0.76
N PRO A 191 -12.02 23.02 1.86
CA PRO A 191 -12.12 21.81 2.68
C PRO A 191 -13.47 21.63 3.37
N LEU A 192 -14.28 22.68 3.44
CA LEU A 192 -15.59 22.66 4.11
C LEU A 192 -16.75 22.63 3.14
N SER A 193 -16.51 22.75 1.83
CA SER A 193 -17.59 22.62 0.85
C SER A 193 -18.19 21.21 0.90
N ILE A 194 -19.52 21.13 0.94
CA ILE A 194 -20.22 19.86 1.12
C ILE A 194 -21.53 19.82 0.34
N ASP A 195 -21.74 18.71 -0.36
CA ASP A 195 -23.03 18.30 -0.87
C ASP A 195 -23.75 17.47 0.20
N PRO A 196 -24.84 17.97 0.81
CA PRO A 196 -25.56 17.24 1.84
C PRO A 196 -26.09 15.87 1.36
N ALA A 197 -26.46 15.77 0.08
CA ALA A 197 -27.01 14.53 -0.49
C ALA A 197 -25.96 13.40 -0.56
N LEU A 198 -24.68 13.75 -0.61
CA LEU A 198 -23.57 12.81 -0.66
C LEU A 198 -22.72 12.79 0.63
N ASN A 199 -23.12 13.51 1.67
CA ASN A 199 -22.40 13.52 2.94
C ASN A 199 -22.57 12.16 3.67
N PRO A 200 -21.51 11.34 3.82
CA PRO A 200 -21.63 10.04 4.46
C PRO A 200 -21.88 10.14 5.97
N PHE A 201 -21.64 11.31 6.55
CA PHE A 201 -21.80 11.55 8.00
C PHE A 201 -23.07 12.36 8.32
N ASP A 202 -24.00 12.42 7.39
CA ASP A 202 -25.31 13.02 7.63
C ASP A 202 -26.33 11.96 8.07
N PRO A 203 -27.02 12.14 9.22
CA PRO A 203 -28.07 11.22 9.65
C PRO A 203 -29.17 11.01 8.60
N ALA A 204 -29.47 12.02 7.78
CA ALA A 204 -30.46 11.89 6.69
C ALA A 204 -30.07 10.86 5.63
N ASN A 205 -28.76 10.57 5.50
CA ASN A 205 -28.23 9.56 4.58
C ASN A 205 -28.04 8.18 5.22
N GLY A 206 -28.25 8.04 6.54
CA GLY A 206 -28.13 6.77 7.26
C GLY A 206 -26.96 6.70 8.26
N PHE A 207 -26.24 7.81 8.48
CA PHE A 207 -25.18 7.86 9.48
C PHE A 207 -25.75 7.77 10.90
N ALA A 208 -25.07 7.00 11.74
CA ALA A 208 -25.30 6.95 13.19
C ALA A 208 -24.04 7.31 13.96
N GLU A 209 -24.20 8.14 15.00
CA GLU A 209 -23.10 8.50 15.91
C GLU A 209 -22.53 7.24 16.60
N PRO A 210 -21.20 7.13 16.73
CA PRO A 210 -20.61 6.03 17.47
C PRO A 210 -21.08 6.00 18.93
N PRO A 211 -21.28 4.83 19.54
CA PRO A 211 -20.79 3.51 19.06
C PRO A 211 -21.75 2.78 18.13
N HIS A 212 -22.83 3.39 17.67
CA HIS A 212 -23.82 2.74 16.83
C HIS A 212 -23.31 2.59 15.39
N SER A 213 -23.61 1.43 14.77
CA SER A 213 -23.36 1.23 13.35
C SER A 213 -24.34 2.07 12.54
N SER A 214 -23.82 2.74 11.51
CA SER A 214 -24.65 3.36 10.48
C SER A 214 -25.40 2.29 9.67
N ASP A 215 -26.43 2.70 8.92
CA ASP A 215 -27.25 1.84 8.07
C ASP A 215 -27.56 2.60 6.77
N TYR A 216 -26.73 2.37 5.75
CA TYR A 216 -26.88 3.04 4.45
C TYR A 216 -27.77 2.24 3.52
N ARG A 217 -28.76 2.91 2.93
CA ARG A 217 -29.61 2.30 1.90
C ARG A 217 -28.78 1.91 0.67
N PRO A 218 -29.08 0.77 0.02
CA PRO A 218 -28.33 0.30 -1.15
C PRO A 218 -28.22 1.34 -2.28
N GLU A 219 -29.27 2.14 -2.50
CA GLU A 219 -29.30 3.20 -3.52
C GLU A 219 -28.28 4.30 -3.18
N PHE A 220 -28.18 4.70 -1.91
CA PHE A 220 -27.18 5.66 -1.46
C PHE A 220 -25.76 5.10 -1.65
N VAL A 221 -25.53 3.84 -1.27
CA VAL A 221 -24.21 3.20 -1.46
C VAL A 221 -23.80 3.21 -2.93
N GLN A 222 -24.73 2.89 -3.84
CA GLN A 222 -24.47 2.89 -5.28
C GLN A 222 -24.15 4.30 -5.80
N GLU A 223 -24.96 5.29 -5.44
CA GLU A 223 -24.76 6.69 -5.84
C GLU A 223 -23.43 7.24 -5.27
N TYR A 224 -23.17 6.97 -4.00
CA TYR A 224 -21.93 7.36 -3.33
C TYR A 224 -20.70 6.81 -4.05
N ARG A 225 -20.67 5.51 -4.39
CA ARG A 225 -19.56 4.87 -5.12
C ARG A 225 -19.39 5.46 -6.53
N ALA A 226 -20.48 5.75 -7.23
CA ALA A 226 -20.42 6.43 -8.53
C ALA A 226 -19.82 7.84 -8.40
N ALA A 227 -20.23 8.59 -7.39
CA ALA A 227 -19.75 9.94 -7.12
C ALA A 227 -18.27 9.96 -6.68
N GLN A 228 -17.79 8.97 -5.89
CA GLN A 228 -16.37 8.78 -5.61
C GLN A 228 -15.54 8.63 -6.89
N ARG A 229 -16.00 7.76 -7.79
CA ARG A 229 -15.35 7.53 -9.08
C ARG A 229 -15.33 8.81 -9.94
N ALA A 230 -16.43 9.56 -9.97
CA ALA A 230 -16.50 10.83 -10.69
C ALA A 230 -15.54 11.88 -10.12
N ARG A 231 -15.40 11.97 -8.77
CA ARG A 231 -14.46 12.88 -8.13
C ARG A 231 -13.01 12.53 -8.48
N VAL A 232 -12.62 11.25 -8.40
CA VAL A 232 -11.28 10.81 -8.81
C VAL A 232 -11.01 11.15 -10.28
N GLY A 233 -12.01 10.97 -11.16
CA GLY A 233 -11.89 11.35 -12.58
C GLY A 233 -11.61 12.86 -12.78
N ARG A 234 -12.29 13.74 -12.04
CA ARG A 234 -12.00 15.20 -12.09
C ARG A 234 -10.58 15.53 -11.62
N LEU A 235 -10.13 14.86 -10.56
CA LEU A 235 -8.76 15.04 -10.04
C LEU A 235 -7.71 14.51 -11.03
N ASP A 236 -8.01 13.43 -11.75
CA ASP A 236 -7.14 12.92 -12.81
C ASP A 236 -6.98 13.92 -13.96
N GLU A 237 -8.07 14.54 -14.39
CA GLU A 237 -7.99 15.58 -15.45
C GLU A 237 -7.19 16.78 -14.97
N LEU A 238 -7.37 17.24 -13.73
CA LEU A 238 -6.55 18.30 -13.15
C LEU A 238 -5.06 17.93 -13.11
N ALA A 239 -4.74 16.67 -12.70
CA ALA A 239 -3.37 16.19 -12.66
C ALA A 239 -2.74 16.16 -14.07
N LYS A 240 -3.46 15.64 -15.06
CA LYS A 240 -3.03 15.58 -16.47
C LYS A 240 -2.78 16.98 -17.03
N GLU A 241 -3.67 17.94 -16.77
CA GLU A 241 -3.51 19.33 -17.18
C GLU A 241 -2.23 19.95 -16.59
N ARG A 242 -1.98 19.73 -15.29
CA ARG A 242 -0.78 20.23 -14.62
C ARG A 242 0.50 19.62 -15.19
N VAL A 243 0.51 18.32 -15.48
CA VAL A 243 1.62 17.63 -16.15
C VAL A 243 1.84 18.20 -17.56
N ALA A 244 0.77 18.37 -18.34
CA ALA A 244 0.84 18.91 -19.70
C ALA A 244 1.39 20.34 -19.72
N THR A 245 0.97 21.18 -18.78
CA THR A 245 1.46 22.57 -18.61
C THR A 245 2.95 22.61 -18.33
N ALA A 246 3.45 21.78 -17.39
CA ALA A 246 4.88 21.70 -17.10
C ALA A 246 5.68 21.18 -18.29
N SER A 247 5.16 20.18 -18.98
CA SER A 247 5.80 19.59 -20.18
C SER A 247 5.86 20.59 -21.34
N ALA A 248 4.80 21.38 -21.55
CA ALA A 248 4.78 22.43 -22.56
C ALA A 248 5.81 23.54 -22.28
N ALA A 249 5.92 23.97 -21.02
CA ALA A 249 6.94 24.94 -20.61
C ALA A 249 8.36 24.40 -20.83
N ARG A 250 8.59 23.11 -20.53
CA ARG A 250 9.89 22.45 -20.79
C ARG A 250 10.23 22.44 -22.29
N ARG A 251 9.28 22.11 -23.16
CA ARG A 251 9.50 22.15 -24.63
C ARG A 251 9.81 23.55 -25.11
N ARG A 252 9.07 24.59 -24.66
CA ARG A 252 9.36 25.97 -25.02
C ARG A 252 10.77 26.40 -24.59
N PHE A 253 11.16 26.04 -23.35
CA PHE A 253 12.50 26.34 -22.86
C PHE A 253 13.59 25.71 -23.75
N THR A 254 13.39 24.48 -24.25
CA THR A 254 14.36 23.82 -25.14
C THR A 254 14.60 24.64 -26.44
N THR A 255 13.60 25.38 -26.91
CA THR A 255 13.68 26.16 -28.14
C THR A 255 14.10 27.61 -27.88
N SER A 256 13.53 28.26 -26.86
CA SER A 256 13.72 29.71 -26.60
C SER A 256 14.86 29.99 -25.61
N ALA A 257 15.25 29.00 -24.77
CA ALA A 257 16.13 29.19 -23.63
C ALA A 257 15.63 30.25 -22.62
N ASP A 258 14.34 30.61 -22.64
CA ASP A 258 13.76 31.64 -21.76
C ASP A 258 13.75 31.14 -20.30
N PRO A 259 14.39 31.86 -19.35
CA PRO A 259 14.37 31.49 -17.93
C PRO A 259 12.97 31.42 -17.33
N ALA A 260 11.98 32.16 -17.88
CA ALA A 260 10.60 32.05 -17.40
C ALA A 260 9.99 30.69 -17.71
N ASP A 261 10.22 30.16 -18.91
CA ASP A 261 9.78 28.79 -19.27
C ASP A 261 10.52 27.75 -18.45
N ARG A 262 11.81 27.94 -18.14
CA ARG A 262 12.56 27.08 -17.23
C ARG A 262 11.90 27.04 -15.86
N ARG A 263 11.61 28.17 -15.24
CA ARG A 263 10.93 28.25 -13.95
C ARG A 263 9.53 27.62 -14.02
N ALA A 264 8.75 27.92 -15.04
CA ALA A 264 7.42 27.33 -15.23
C ALA A 264 7.43 25.80 -15.35
N SER A 265 8.49 25.23 -15.94
CA SER A 265 8.64 23.76 -16.05
C SER A 265 9.02 23.08 -14.73
N LEU A 266 9.62 23.83 -13.80
CA LEU A 266 10.11 23.31 -12.50
C LEU A 266 9.19 23.66 -11.33
N ALA A 267 8.28 24.64 -11.48
CA ALA A 267 7.40 25.08 -10.41
C ALA A 267 6.55 23.91 -9.88
N PRO A 268 6.56 23.65 -8.57
CA PRO A 268 5.77 22.57 -7.99
C PRO A 268 4.26 22.86 -8.17
N ARG A 269 3.51 21.83 -8.50
CA ARG A 269 2.05 21.87 -8.67
C ARG A 269 1.40 20.85 -7.75
N VAL A 270 1.67 20.99 -6.44
CA VAL A 270 1.12 20.07 -5.45
C VAL A 270 -0.40 20.14 -5.47
N MET A 271 -1.03 18.98 -5.50
CA MET A 271 -2.48 18.80 -5.34
C MET A 271 -2.79 18.59 -3.87
N THR A 272 -3.75 19.33 -3.35
CA THR A 272 -4.37 19.04 -2.07
C THR A 272 -5.70 18.32 -2.34
N VAL A 273 -5.89 17.16 -1.73
CA VAL A 273 -7.11 16.37 -1.85
C VAL A 273 -7.72 16.23 -0.48
N TYR A 274 -8.76 16.97 -0.23
CA TYR A 274 -9.45 16.97 1.06
C TYR A 274 -10.32 15.72 1.23
N ARG A 275 -10.50 15.32 2.48
CA ARG A 275 -11.47 14.31 2.91
C ARG A 275 -11.28 12.96 2.21
N THR A 276 -10.31 12.19 2.71
CA THR A 276 -9.94 10.86 2.20
C THR A 276 -9.99 9.79 3.30
N ASP A 277 -10.95 9.90 4.22
CA ASP A 277 -11.23 8.92 5.27
C ASP A 277 -12.74 8.66 5.38
N ALA A 278 -13.38 8.35 4.23
CA ALA A 278 -14.83 8.32 4.08
C ALA A 278 -15.34 7.03 3.41
N ASP A 279 -14.69 5.88 3.68
CA ASP A 279 -15.29 4.59 3.28
C ASP A 279 -16.49 4.27 4.18
N LEU A 280 -17.65 4.04 3.58
CA LEU A 280 -18.90 3.73 4.30
C LEU A 280 -18.74 2.52 5.24
N ARG A 281 -17.88 1.56 4.89
CA ARG A 281 -17.60 0.36 5.71
C ARG A 281 -16.95 0.67 7.06
N PHE A 282 -16.40 1.87 7.26
CA PHE A 282 -15.81 2.27 8.54
C PHE A 282 -16.85 2.52 9.62
N VAL A 283 -18.04 2.91 9.22
CA VAL A 283 -19.12 3.32 10.12
C VAL A 283 -20.38 2.43 9.98
N ASP A 284 -20.58 1.80 8.82
CA ASP A 284 -21.58 0.76 8.61
C ASP A 284 -20.93 -0.62 8.64
N LEU A 285 -21.08 -1.31 9.76
CA LEU A 285 -20.45 -2.62 9.99
C LEU A 285 -21.18 -3.77 9.26
N SER A 286 -22.35 -3.52 8.70
CA SER A 286 -23.09 -4.49 7.90
C SER A 286 -22.53 -4.61 6.46
N LEU A 287 -21.84 -3.57 6.00
CA LEU A 287 -21.16 -3.57 4.69
C LEU A 287 -19.87 -4.38 4.76
N SER A 288 -19.82 -5.51 4.06
CA SER A 288 -18.68 -6.46 4.08
C SER A 288 -18.25 -6.82 5.50
N PRO A 289 -19.10 -7.52 6.28
CA PRO A 289 -18.92 -7.74 7.71
C PRO A 289 -17.69 -8.60 8.02
N ASN A 290 -16.97 -8.20 9.06
CA ASN A 290 -15.85 -8.93 9.65
C ASN A 290 -15.71 -8.54 11.13
N GLU A 291 -14.63 -8.95 11.81
CA GLU A 291 -14.41 -8.63 13.23
C GLU A 291 -13.77 -7.24 13.46
N ARG A 292 -13.77 -6.35 12.47
CA ARG A 292 -13.16 -5.02 12.59
C ARG A 292 -13.83 -4.18 13.69
N PRO A 293 -13.05 -3.36 14.40
CA PRO A 293 -13.64 -2.34 15.25
C PRO A 293 -14.31 -1.24 14.40
N TYR A 294 -15.29 -0.54 14.98
CA TYR A 294 -15.83 0.68 14.40
C TYR A 294 -14.73 1.73 14.16
N GLY A 295 -14.77 2.39 13.02
CA GLY A 295 -13.84 3.42 12.60
C GLY A 295 -12.84 2.97 11.55
N SER A 296 -11.93 3.87 11.21
CA SER A 296 -10.89 3.69 10.18
C SER A 296 -9.53 3.32 10.77
N LEU A 297 -8.55 3.15 9.89
CA LEU A 297 -7.14 3.03 10.29
C LEU A 297 -6.61 4.26 11.04
N PHE A 298 -7.25 5.42 10.87
CA PHE A 298 -6.85 6.68 11.50
C PHE A 298 -7.56 6.96 12.82
N GLY A 299 -8.61 6.24 13.16
CA GLY A 299 -9.30 6.38 14.44
C GLY A 299 -10.75 5.98 14.43
N ARG A 300 -11.38 6.14 15.61
CA ARG A 300 -12.78 5.76 15.84
C ARG A 300 -13.80 6.82 15.42
N ARG A 301 -13.35 7.95 14.91
CA ARG A 301 -14.20 9.07 14.49
C ARG A 301 -13.88 9.47 13.05
N PRO A 302 -14.22 8.61 12.04
CA PRO A 302 -14.01 8.96 10.63
C PRO A 302 -14.71 10.27 10.23
N ASP A 303 -15.86 10.54 10.82
CA ASP A 303 -16.61 11.80 10.68
C ASP A 303 -15.79 13.06 11.06
N LEU A 304 -14.80 12.92 11.95
CA LEU A 304 -13.89 14.00 12.33
C LEU A 304 -12.53 13.87 11.64
N THR A 305 -11.94 12.66 11.59
CA THR A 305 -10.62 12.44 10.97
C THR A 305 -10.64 12.73 9.47
N ASN A 306 -11.81 12.57 8.83
CA ASN A 306 -12.02 12.96 7.43
C ASN A 306 -11.73 14.45 7.16
N TYR A 307 -11.92 15.33 8.14
CA TYR A 307 -11.58 16.76 8.04
C TYR A 307 -10.17 17.09 8.54
N GLY A 308 -9.48 16.14 9.17
CA GLY A 308 -8.14 16.34 9.72
C GLY A 308 -7.05 16.33 8.65
N LEU A 309 -5.81 16.57 9.06
CA LEU A 309 -4.63 16.56 8.18
C LEU A 309 -4.23 15.14 7.75
N VAL A 310 -4.42 14.16 8.64
CA VAL A 310 -3.98 12.78 8.42
C VAL A 310 -4.97 12.04 7.52
N GLY A 311 -4.47 11.39 6.47
CA GLY A 311 -5.26 10.62 5.51
C GLY A 311 -4.41 10.23 4.29
N PHE A 312 -4.91 9.30 3.51
CA PHE A 312 -4.21 8.85 2.31
C PHE A 312 -4.36 9.85 1.16
N GLY A 313 -3.27 10.10 0.42
CA GLY A 313 -3.28 10.87 -0.82
C GLY A 313 -3.66 12.35 -0.68
N ARG A 314 -3.63 12.91 0.53
CA ARG A 314 -4.04 14.31 0.78
C ARG A 314 -3.13 15.36 0.16
N PHE A 315 -1.88 15.00 -0.05
CA PHE A 315 -0.89 15.85 -0.72
C PHE A 315 -0.15 15.00 -1.73
N ALA A 316 -0.16 15.41 -3.00
CA ALA A 316 0.55 14.68 -4.04
C ALA A 316 1.01 15.62 -5.16
N THR A 317 2.15 15.32 -5.79
CA THR A 317 2.42 15.87 -7.12
C THR A 317 1.43 15.26 -8.12
N PRO A 318 1.14 15.92 -9.25
CA PRO A 318 0.28 15.36 -10.29
C PRO A 318 0.73 13.99 -10.78
N GLU A 319 2.05 13.80 -10.91
CA GLU A 319 2.65 12.52 -11.32
C GLU A 319 2.41 11.43 -10.27
N ALA A 320 2.60 11.74 -8.99
CA ALA A 320 2.34 10.81 -7.88
C ALA A 320 0.85 10.51 -7.74
N TRP A 321 -0.02 11.50 -7.97
CA TRP A 321 -1.46 11.26 -8.00
C TRP A 321 -1.82 10.19 -9.02
N LEU A 322 -1.38 10.36 -10.27
CA LEU A 322 -1.69 9.44 -11.36
C LEU A 322 -1.06 8.04 -11.17
N SER A 323 0.19 7.98 -10.68
CA SER A 323 0.90 6.71 -10.50
C SER A 323 0.49 5.96 -9.24
N THR A 324 0.11 6.67 -8.16
CA THR A 324 -0.08 6.05 -6.84
C THR A 324 -1.51 6.13 -6.34
N TRP A 325 -2.12 7.33 -6.40
CA TRP A 325 -3.34 7.62 -5.65
C TRP A 325 -4.62 7.52 -6.46
N SER A 326 -4.55 7.61 -7.78
CA SER A 326 -5.73 7.44 -8.63
C SER A 326 -6.04 5.96 -8.88
N GLY A 327 -7.16 5.49 -8.38
CA GLY A 327 -7.67 4.15 -8.70
C GLY A 327 -8.14 3.99 -10.16
N LEU A 328 -8.15 5.08 -10.94
CA LEU A 328 -8.49 5.05 -12.37
C LEU A 328 -7.25 4.99 -13.27
N SER A 329 -6.13 5.58 -12.83
CA SER A 329 -4.93 5.77 -13.65
C SER A 329 -3.74 4.90 -13.23
N THR A 330 -3.60 4.56 -11.95
CA THR A 330 -2.45 3.80 -11.43
C THR A 330 -2.24 2.46 -12.13
N ASN A 331 -0.99 2.08 -12.36
CA ASN A 331 -0.63 0.73 -12.78
C ASN A 331 -0.53 -0.26 -11.60
N ALA A 332 -0.32 0.25 -10.39
CA ALA A 332 -0.20 -0.54 -9.16
C ALA A 332 -1.59 -0.87 -8.60
N ASP A 333 -2.26 -1.83 -9.20
CA ASP A 333 -3.55 -2.38 -8.82
C ASP A 333 -3.41 -3.89 -8.64
N PHE A 334 -3.75 -4.40 -7.46
CA PHE A 334 -3.51 -5.81 -7.13
C PHE A 334 -4.24 -6.74 -8.10
N LEU A 335 -5.52 -6.49 -8.38
CA LEU A 335 -6.33 -7.36 -9.23
C LEU A 335 -5.79 -7.43 -10.67
N ARG A 336 -5.26 -6.33 -11.19
CA ARG A 336 -4.63 -6.28 -12.51
C ARG A 336 -3.24 -6.92 -12.53
N CYS A 337 -2.51 -6.89 -11.42
CA CYS A 337 -1.16 -7.43 -11.33
C CYS A 337 -1.14 -8.91 -10.91
N ALA A 338 -2.10 -9.36 -10.11
CA ALA A 338 -2.17 -10.70 -9.53
C ALA A 338 -2.07 -11.86 -10.53
N PRO A 339 -2.61 -11.79 -11.77
CA PRO A 339 -2.40 -12.85 -12.76
C PRO A 339 -0.92 -13.08 -13.13
N GLY A 340 -0.06 -12.08 -12.90
CA GLY A 340 1.40 -12.19 -13.08
C GLY A 340 2.15 -12.78 -11.90
N VAL A 341 1.51 -13.03 -10.77
CA VAL A 341 2.06 -13.75 -9.63
C VAL A 341 1.89 -15.24 -9.88
N THR A 342 2.94 -15.92 -10.32
CA THR A 342 2.88 -17.32 -10.76
C THR A 342 3.69 -18.28 -9.89
N VAL A 343 4.39 -17.77 -8.88
CA VAL A 343 5.18 -18.54 -7.92
C VAL A 343 4.28 -19.07 -6.79
N PRO A 344 4.70 -20.07 -6.01
CA PRO A 344 3.98 -20.49 -4.81
C PRO A 344 3.60 -19.29 -3.94
N THR A 345 2.34 -19.19 -3.58
CA THR A 345 1.78 -18.00 -2.93
C THR A 345 0.98 -18.34 -1.69
N LEU A 346 1.24 -17.62 -0.60
CA LEU A 346 0.42 -17.62 0.60
C LEU A 346 -0.31 -16.27 0.72
N PHE A 347 -1.63 -16.32 0.90
CA PHE A 347 -2.45 -15.16 1.24
C PHE A 347 -2.97 -15.32 2.67
N VAL A 348 -2.65 -14.35 3.54
CA VAL A 348 -3.08 -14.33 4.95
C VAL A 348 -4.07 -13.20 5.14
N GLU A 349 -5.33 -13.54 5.39
CA GLU A 349 -6.41 -12.62 5.72
C GLU A 349 -6.47 -12.39 7.23
N LEU A 350 -6.67 -11.14 7.67
CA LEU A 350 -6.88 -10.78 9.07
C LEU A 350 -8.36 -10.46 9.32
N THR A 351 -8.99 -11.18 10.27
CA THR A 351 -10.46 -11.08 10.48
C THR A 351 -10.96 -9.72 10.93
N GLY A 352 -10.11 -8.90 11.53
CA GLY A 352 -10.45 -7.55 11.99
C GLY A 352 -9.84 -6.44 11.13
N ASP A 353 -9.55 -6.73 9.87
CA ASP A 353 -8.95 -5.77 8.96
C ASP A 353 -9.92 -4.62 8.59
N GLN A 354 -9.37 -3.40 8.52
CA GLN A 354 -10.08 -2.18 8.12
C GLN A 354 -9.60 -1.62 6.77
N ALA A 355 -8.69 -2.32 6.06
CA ALA A 355 -8.17 -1.92 4.74
C ALA A 355 -8.32 -3.03 3.69
N CYS A 356 -8.31 -4.29 4.11
CA CYS A 356 -8.61 -5.45 3.29
C CYS A 356 -9.88 -6.11 3.86
N PHE A 357 -10.99 -5.95 3.19
CA PHE A 357 -12.27 -6.53 3.62
C PHE A 357 -12.44 -7.92 2.98
N PRO A 358 -13.31 -8.79 3.54
CA PRO A 358 -13.49 -10.17 3.03
C PRO A 358 -13.79 -10.26 1.52
N GLU A 359 -14.53 -9.29 0.98
CA GLU A 359 -14.77 -9.22 -0.46
C GLU A 359 -13.50 -8.92 -1.24
N ASP A 360 -12.69 -7.97 -0.75
CA ASP A 360 -11.41 -7.61 -1.36
C ASP A 360 -10.44 -8.79 -1.32
N ALA A 361 -10.36 -9.51 -0.19
CA ALA A 361 -9.52 -10.69 -0.03
C ALA A 361 -9.91 -11.80 -1.00
N ARG A 362 -11.20 -12.13 -1.08
CA ARG A 362 -11.74 -13.12 -2.02
C ARG A 362 -11.37 -12.78 -3.47
N ASP A 363 -11.60 -11.54 -3.88
CA ASP A 363 -11.36 -11.11 -5.26
C ASP A 363 -9.85 -11.12 -5.59
N MET A 364 -8.99 -10.71 -4.63
CA MET A 364 -7.54 -10.76 -4.79
C MET A 364 -7.00 -12.19 -4.87
N VAL A 365 -7.48 -13.11 -4.03
CA VAL A 365 -7.11 -14.53 -4.08
C VAL A 365 -7.54 -15.16 -5.41
N ALA A 366 -8.76 -14.88 -5.85
CA ALA A 366 -9.27 -15.39 -7.13
C ALA A 366 -8.50 -14.87 -8.35
N ALA A 367 -7.86 -13.71 -8.25
CA ALA A 367 -7.09 -13.10 -9.33
C ALA A 367 -5.64 -13.62 -9.43
N LEU A 368 -5.11 -14.32 -8.40
CA LEU A 368 -3.74 -14.84 -8.40
C LEU A 368 -3.53 -15.86 -9.53
N GLY A 369 -2.44 -15.70 -10.28
CA GLY A 369 -2.05 -16.62 -11.34
C GLY A 369 -1.27 -17.85 -10.88
N ALA A 370 -0.96 -17.95 -9.58
CA ALA A 370 -0.19 -19.04 -9.00
C ALA A 370 -1.01 -20.33 -8.92
N PRO A 371 -0.54 -21.45 -9.49
CA PRO A 371 -1.23 -22.74 -9.37
C PRO A 371 -1.15 -23.32 -7.93
N ASP A 372 -0.11 -22.97 -7.18
CA ASP A 372 0.05 -23.28 -5.76
C ASP A 372 -0.27 -22.03 -4.93
N THR A 373 -1.56 -21.84 -4.64
CA THR A 373 -2.06 -20.78 -3.79
C THR A 373 -2.66 -21.34 -2.53
N THR A 374 -2.16 -20.89 -1.38
CA THR A 374 -2.72 -21.17 -0.05
C THR A 374 -3.39 -19.89 0.47
N HIS A 375 -4.64 -20.00 0.96
CA HIS A 375 -5.33 -18.90 1.63
C HIS A 375 -5.62 -19.31 3.08
N THR A 376 -5.18 -18.50 4.03
CA THR A 376 -5.45 -18.69 5.46
C THR A 376 -6.09 -17.44 6.05
N THR A 377 -6.88 -17.63 7.10
CA THR A 377 -7.53 -16.56 7.83
C THR A 377 -7.16 -16.65 9.30
N VAL A 378 -6.62 -15.58 9.87
CA VAL A 378 -6.23 -15.52 11.27
C VAL A 378 -6.87 -14.34 12.00
N ALA A 379 -7.12 -14.51 13.29
CA ALA A 379 -7.69 -13.44 14.12
C ALA A 379 -6.67 -12.33 14.33
N GLY A 380 -6.97 -11.12 13.82
CA GLY A 380 -6.06 -9.98 13.95
C GLY A 380 -6.61 -8.71 13.33
N THR A 381 -6.12 -7.56 13.80
CA THR A 381 -6.37 -6.26 13.15
C THR A 381 -5.36 -6.02 12.04
N HIS A 382 -5.59 -5.03 11.18
CA HIS A 382 -4.75 -4.73 10.00
C HIS A 382 -3.24 -4.73 10.29
N PHE A 383 -2.81 -4.18 11.42
CA PHE A 383 -1.39 -4.13 11.79
C PHE A 383 -0.92 -5.34 12.62
N GLY A 384 -1.69 -6.41 12.67
CA GLY A 384 -1.34 -7.63 13.41
C GLY A 384 -1.62 -7.58 14.91
N GLY A 385 -2.37 -6.59 15.39
CA GLY A 385 -2.83 -6.56 16.79
C GLY A 385 -3.87 -7.64 17.10
N PRO A 386 -4.14 -7.92 18.39
CA PRO A 386 -5.16 -8.87 18.79
C PRO A 386 -6.57 -8.30 18.58
N ILE A 387 -7.54 -9.16 18.28
CA ILE A 387 -8.97 -8.80 18.17
C ILE A 387 -9.56 -8.46 19.54
N ARG A 388 -9.11 -9.15 20.59
CA ARG A 388 -9.59 -8.96 21.96
C ARG A 388 -8.41 -8.87 22.91
N THR A 389 -8.56 -8.10 23.98
CA THR A 389 -7.53 -8.01 25.03
C THR A 389 -7.19 -9.38 25.59
N GLY A 390 -5.91 -9.72 25.65
CA GLY A 390 -5.41 -10.99 26.15
C GLY A 390 -5.41 -12.15 25.13
N ALA A 391 -5.94 -11.95 23.92
CA ALA A 391 -5.81 -12.91 22.83
C ALA A 391 -4.41 -12.86 22.21
N PRO A 392 -3.96 -13.91 21.53
CA PRO A 392 -2.75 -13.88 20.70
C PRO A 392 -2.82 -12.74 19.67
N THR A 393 -1.67 -12.17 19.34
CA THR A 393 -1.61 -11.13 18.31
C THR A 393 -1.80 -11.75 16.92
N GLY A 394 -2.46 -11.03 16.02
CA GLY A 394 -2.58 -11.45 14.62
C GLY A 394 -1.20 -11.64 13.96
N ALA A 395 -0.20 -10.86 14.38
CA ALA A 395 1.18 -11.03 13.93
C ALA A 395 1.75 -12.42 14.30
N SER A 396 1.57 -12.86 15.54
CA SER A 396 2.06 -14.16 15.99
C SER A 396 1.33 -15.33 15.30
N LEU A 397 0.00 -15.21 15.12
CA LEU A 397 -0.80 -16.19 14.40
C LEU A 397 -0.38 -16.26 12.91
N ALA A 398 -0.29 -15.12 12.23
CA ALA A 398 0.16 -15.05 10.85
C ALA A 398 1.58 -15.60 10.68
N ALA A 399 2.48 -15.29 11.62
CA ALA A 399 3.84 -15.82 11.59
C ALA A 399 3.90 -17.34 11.74
N ALA A 400 2.98 -17.94 12.47
CA ALA A 400 2.88 -19.41 12.57
C ALA A 400 2.49 -20.04 11.22
N ASP A 401 1.46 -19.49 10.56
CA ASP A 401 1.03 -19.95 9.24
C ASP A 401 2.10 -19.74 8.18
N ILE A 402 2.73 -18.54 8.16
CA ILE A 402 3.83 -18.22 7.25
C ILE A 402 5.01 -19.17 7.46
N GLY A 403 5.41 -19.42 8.72
CA GLY A 403 6.52 -20.29 9.05
C GLY A 403 6.25 -21.75 8.62
N GLY A 404 5.05 -22.26 8.83
CA GLY A 404 4.65 -23.58 8.35
C GLY A 404 4.69 -23.66 6.82
N TRP A 405 4.10 -22.70 6.14
CA TRP A 405 4.07 -22.62 4.68
C TRP A 405 5.49 -22.53 4.06
N LEU A 406 6.39 -21.75 4.70
CA LEU A 406 7.79 -21.65 4.28
C LEU A 406 8.54 -22.97 4.48
N ALA A 407 8.33 -23.64 5.61
CA ALA A 407 8.97 -24.93 5.89
C ALA A 407 8.54 -26.02 4.88
N ASP A 408 7.28 -26.02 4.46
CA ASP A 408 6.78 -27.00 3.49
C ASP A 408 7.37 -26.83 2.08
N ARG A 409 7.82 -25.64 1.71
CA ARG A 409 8.21 -25.29 0.32
C ARG A 409 9.66 -24.84 0.15
N PHE A 410 10.28 -24.32 1.20
CA PHE A 410 11.58 -23.65 1.13
C PHE A 410 12.52 -24.05 2.31
N ALA A 411 12.37 -25.26 2.83
CA ALA A 411 13.21 -25.81 3.90
C ALA A 411 14.58 -26.26 3.43
#